data_7bfa2efeb13e4048673f52945ab1a1a5
#
_entry.id   7bfa2efeb13e4048673f52945ab1a1a5
#
_cell.length_a   1.000
_cell.length_b   1.000
_cell.length_c   1.000
_cell.angle_alpha   90.00
_cell.angle_beta   90.00
_cell.angle_gamma   90.00
#
_symmetry.space_group_name_H-M   'P 1'
#
loop_
_entity.id
_entity.type
_entity.pdbx_description
1 polymer ?
#
loop_
_entity_poly.entity_id
_entity_poly.type
_entity_poly.pdbx_seq_one_letter_code
_entity_poly.pdbx_strand_id
1 'polypeptide(L)'
;IPRIALTQSGGLDATQARSLWQQGFDPKRPMPPVIVSYDSTLYNLSLPNSRNDLLKESLSYLANISGNLSITSETVNHALSSEDMVATWPSDTKEGWWRYRLKGSTLLGHDPADPLKTPVDAAKIQSFYQKWYTPDAMTLIIVGNVDARSVAEQINKTFGELKGKRETPAPVPTLSPLRAEAVSIMTDAVRQDRLSIMWDTPWQPIRESAALLRYWRADLAREALFWHIQQELTKNNAKDIGLGFDCRVLFLRAQCAINVESPNDKLNANLGTVARELAKVRDKGLPEEEFNALVAQKNLELQKLFATYGRTDTDILISQRLRSLQNQVVDIAPEQYQRLRQSFLNSLSVEMLNQDLRQQLSQDMALILLQPKGEPEFNMKDLQATWDSIMAPVTAAATSVETDESHPEVTDIPPVQ
;
A
#
# COMPACT_ATOMS: atom_id res chain seq x y z
N ILE A 1 -4.61 -18.26 14.50
CA ILE A 1 -4.69 -17.43 15.72
C ILE A 1 -5.76 -16.35 15.60
N PRO A 2 -5.82 -15.56 14.52
CA PRO A 2 -6.84 -14.50 14.45
C PRO A 2 -8.28 -14.96 14.67
N ARG A 3 -8.68 -16.08 14.08
CA ARG A 3 -10.02 -16.63 14.30
C ARG A 3 -10.25 -17.03 15.75
N ILE A 4 -9.24 -17.57 16.40
CA ILE A 4 -9.30 -17.91 17.82
C ILE A 4 -9.52 -16.62 18.64
N ALA A 5 -8.79 -15.56 18.34
CA ALA A 5 -8.91 -14.28 19.01
C ALA A 5 -10.32 -13.71 18.90
N LEU A 6 -10.94 -13.79 17.73
CA LEU A 6 -12.28 -13.25 17.49
C LEU A 6 -13.40 -14.03 18.18
N THR A 7 -13.13 -15.24 18.64
CA THR A 7 -14.13 -16.09 19.31
C THR A 7 -13.96 -16.16 20.81
N GLN A 8 -12.98 -15.45 21.37
CA GLN A 8 -12.72 -15.45 22.81
C GLN A 8 -13.10 -14.12 23.46
N SER A 9 -13.45 -14.21 24.73
CA SER A 9 -13.80 -13.06 25.54
C SER A 9 -12.63 -12.66 26.43
N GLY A 10 -12.49 -11.36 26.66
CA GLY A 10 -11.49 -10.84 27.58
C GLY A 10 -11.75 -9.35 27.80
N GLY A 11 -12.54 -9.01 28.81
CA GLY A 11 -12.99 -7.63 29.00
C GLY A 11 -14.28 -7.35 28.24
N LEU A 12 -14.26 -7.48 26.90
CA LEU A 12 -15.45 -7.55 26.07
C LEU A 12 -15.68 -9.01 25.67
N ASP A 13 -16.93 -9.43 25.52
CA ASP A 13 -17.17 -10.71 24.88
C ASP A 13 -17.09 -10.57 23.34
N ALA A 14 -16.94 -11.69 22.65
CA ALA A 14 -16.74 -11.68 21.22
C ALA A 14 -17.91 -11.05 20.45
N THR A 15 -19.15 -11.27 20.87
CA THR A 15 -20.34 -10.69 20.26
C THR A 15 -20.38 -9.18 20.45
N GLN A 16 -20.03 -8.71 21.64
CA GLN A 16 -19.98 -7.30 21.97
C GLN A 16 -18.88 -6.59 21.15
N ALA A 17 -17.70 -7.19 21.06
CA ALA A 17 -16.60 -6.64 20.27
C ALA A 17 -16.99 -6.51 18.79
N ARG A 18 -17.66 -7.51 18.23
CA ARG A 18 -18.14 -7.48 16.85
C ARG A 18 -19.17 -6.37 16.64
N SER A 19 -20.12 -6.23 17.57
CA SER A 19 -21.13 -5.19 17.49
C SER A 19 -20.51 -3.79 17.52
N LEU A 20 -19.56 -3.56 18.41
CA LEU A 20 -18.84 -2.27 18.48
C LEU A 20 -18.07 -2.00 17.19
N TRP A 21 -17.39 -3.00 16.66
CA TRP A 21 -16.66 -2.86 15.42
C TRP A 21 -17.60 -2.46 14.27
N GLN A 22 -18.75 -3.12 14.13
CA GLN A 22 -19.73 -2.81 13.08
C GLN A 22 -20.30 -1.40 13.21
N GLN A 23 -20.49 -0.90 14.42
CA GLN A 23 -21.03 0.43 14.67
C GLN A 23 -19.97 1.52 14.47
N GLY A 24 -18.72 1.20 14.72
CA GLY A 24 -17.66 2.20 14.78
C GLY A 24 -17.02 2.54 13.44
N PHE A 25 -17.04 1.65 12.46
CA PHE A 25 -16.44 1.92 11.16
C PHE A 25 -17.44 2.43 10.15
N ASP A 26 -16.96 3.31 9.27
CA ASP A 26 -17.74 3.85 8.16
C ASP A 26 -18.04 2.72 7.16
N PRO A 27 -19.31 2.47 6.82
CA PRO A 27 -19.67 1.44 5.83
C PRO A 27 -19.03 1.64 4.46
N LYS A 28 -18.65 2.88 4.13
CA LYS A 28 -17.97 3.20 2.87
C LYS A 28 -16.49 2.83 2.89
N ARG A 29 -15.91 2.65 4.06
CA ARG A 29 -14.50 2.32 4.26
C ARG A 29 -14.39 1.19 5.29
N PRO A 30 -14.97 0.02 4.97
CA PRO A 30 -14.96 -1.08 5.92
C PRO A 30 -13.54 -1.58 6.15
N MET A 31 -13.21 -1.82 7.41
CA MET A 31 -11.94 -2.41 7.79
C MET A 31 -12.25 -3.70 8.55
N PRO A 32 -11.75 -4.87 8.12
CA PRO A 32 -11.99 -6.11 8.84
C PRO A 32 -11.47 -6.05 10.26
N PRO A 33 -12.06 -6.80 11.21
CA PRO A 33 -11.56 -6.81 12.58
C PRO A 33 -10.14 -7.33 12.71
N VAL A 34 -9.71 -8.19 11.78
CA VAL A 34 -8.31 -8.65 11.71
C VAL A 34 -7.84 -8.67 10.28
N ILE A 35 -6.63 -8.17 10.05
CA ILE A 35 -5.95 -8.25 8.76
C ILE A 35 -4.63 -8.97 8.96
N VAL A 36 -4.41 -10.06 8.20
CA VAL A 36 -3.20 -10.86 8.27
C VAL A 36 -2.31 -10.58 7.06
N SER A 37 -1.04 -10.32 7.31
CA SER A 37 -0.01 -10.16 6.29
C SER A 37 1.12 -11.15 6.56
N TYR A 38 2.10 -11.21 5.66
CA TYR A 38 3.26 -12.08 5.82
C TYR A 38 4.15 -11.69 7.00
N ASP A 39 4.16 -10.42 7.37
CA ASP A 39 5.04 -9.86 8.39
C ASP A 39 4.29 -9.20 9.55
N SER A 40 2.99 -9.19 9.53
CA SER A 40 2.21 -8.56 10.58
C SER A 40 0.78 -9.08 10.66
N THR A 41 0.18 -8.92 11.83
CA THR A 41 -1.25 -9.12 12.03
C THR A 41 -1.80 -7.88 12.72
N LEU A 42 -2.87 -7.32 12.17
CA LEU A 42 -3.49 -6.11 12.67
C LEU A 42 -4.87 -6.44 13.23
N TYR A 43 -5.08 -6.10 14.49
CA TYR A 43 -6.38 -6.22 15.15
C TYR A 43 -7.00 -4.84 15.29
N ASN A 44 -8.23 -4.67 14.84
CA ASN A 44 -8.93 -3.40 14.80
C ASN A 44 -10.14 -3.41 15.73
N LEU A 45 -10.33 -2.33 16.44
CA LEU A 45 -11.52 -2.13 17.24
C LEU A 45 -11.89 -0.65 17.17
N SER A 46 -13.17 -0.34 16.93
CA SER A 46 -13.65 1.03 16.90
C SER A 46 -14.80 1.19 17.89
N LEU A 47 -14.75 2.27 18.64
CA LEU A 47 -15.82 2.59 19.58
C LEU A 47 -16.67 3.72 19.03
N PRO A 48 -18.01 3.60 19.07
CA PRO A 48 -18.88 4.74 18.77
C PRO A 48 -18.60 5.89 19.72
N ASN A 49 -18.80 7.13 19.27
CA ASN A 49 -18.55 8.32 20.09
C ASN A 49 -19.30 8.31 21.42
N SER A 50 -20.47 7.65 21.48
CA SER A 50 -21.27 7.56 22.67
C SER A 50 -20.80 6.50 23.66
N ARG A 51 -19.78 5.70 23.33
CA ARG A 51 -19.34 4.55 24.11
C ARG A 51 -17.88 4.64 24.56
N ASN A 52 -17.41 5.83 24.88
CA ASN A 52 -16.07 6.02 25.47
C ASN A 52 -15.91 5.32 26.82
N ASP A 53 -17.02 5.01 27.49
CA ASP A 53 -17.04 4.23 28.73
C ASP A 53 -16.45 2.82 28.55
N LEU A 54 -16.43 2.30 27.31
CA LEU A 54 -15.91 0.96 27.02
C LEU A 54 -14.42 0.92 26.69
N LEU A 55 -13.70 2.02 26.84
CA LEU A 55 -12.28 2.05 26.50
C LEU A 55 -11.46 1.06 27.35
N LYS A 56 -11.73 0.98 28.63
CA LYS A 56 -11.03 0.06 29.53
C LYS A 56 -11.26 -1.39 29.14
N GLU A 57 -12.50 -1.76 28.89
CA GLU A 57 -12.87 -3.12 28.48
C GLU A 57 -12.28 -3.47 27.11
N SER A 58 -12.22 -2.49 26.21
CA SER A 58 -11.61 -2.64 24.88
C SER A 58 -10.11 -2.89 24.98
N LEU A 59 -9.42 -2.16 25.84
CA LEU A 59 -7.99 -2.38 26.10
C LEU A 59 -7.74 -3.75 26.72
N SER A 60 -8.60 -4.18 27.65
CA SER A 60 -8.52 -5.52 28.23
C SER A 60 -8.72 -6.61 27.17
N TYR A 61 -9.64 -6.39 26.25
CA TYR A 61 -9.90 -7.30 25.15
C TYR A 61 -8.66 -7.45 24.25
N LEU A 62 -8.05 -6.32 23.87
CA LEU A 62 -6.83 -6.34 23.04
C LEU A 62 -5.64 -6.93 23.79
N ALA A 63 -5.51 -6.67 25.09
CA ALA A 63 -4.45 -7.25 25.91
C ALA A 63 -4.61 -8.77 26.03
N ASN A 64 -5.84 -9.26 26.12
CA ASN A 64 -6.10 -10.70 26.14
C ASN A 64 -5.65 -11.37 24.83
N ILE A 65 -5.95 -10.74 23.69
CA ILE A 65 -5.47 -11.22 22.39
C ILE A 65 -3.94 -11.26 22.36
N SER A 66 -3.32 -10.26 22.96
CA SER A 66 -1.88 -10.07 22.89
C SER A 66 -1.07 -11.11 23.65
N GLY A 67 -1.58 -11.63 24.76
CA GLY A 67 -0.78 -12.55 25.57
C GLY A 67 -1.53 -13.65 26.31
N ASN A 68 -2.86 -13.66 26.27
CA ASN A 68 -3.65 -14.53 27.15
C ASN A 68 -4.71 -15.37 26.41
N LEU A 69 -4.54 -15.61 25.13
CA LEU A 69 -5.47 -16.47 24.40
C LEU A 69 -5.37 -17.92 24.90
N SER A 70 -6.52 -18.54 25.08
CA SER A 70 -6.60 -19.98 25.33
C SER A 70 -6.56 -20.73 24.01
N ILE A 71 -5.53 -21.53 23.79
CA ILE A 71 -5.35 -22.32 22.57
C ILE A 71 -5.34 -23.79 22.92
N THR A 72 -6.48 -24.43 22.71
CA THR A 72 -6.70 -25.85 22.96
C THR A 72 -7.36 -26.47 21.74
N SER A 73 -7.46 -27.77 21.67
CA SER A 73 -8.19 -28.44 20.59
C SER A 73 -9.63 -27.93 20.48
N GLU A 74 -10.26 -27.66 21.63
CA GLU A 74 -11.63 -27.15 21.68
C GLU A 74 -11.74 -25.73 21.10
N THR A 75 -10.87 -24.80 21.52
CA THR A 75 -10.90 -23.43 21.02
C THR A 75 -10.52 -23.36 19.54
N VAL A 76 -9.61 -24.20 19.08
CA VAL A 76 -9.25 -24.30 17.67
C VAL A 76 -10.43 -24.80 16.83
N ASN A 77 -11.12 -25.86 17.28
CA ASN A 77 -12.27 -26.37 16.55
C ASN A 77 -13.40 -25.37 16.50
N HIS A 78 -13.64 -24.64 17.59
CA HIS A 78 -14.64 -23.59 17.62
C HIS A 78 -14.28 -22.46 16.62
N ALA A 79 -13.04 -22.06 16.59
CA ALA A 79 -12.57 -21.02 15.66
C ALA A 79 -12.68 -21.46 14.19
N LEU A 80 -12.42 -22.72 13.89
CA LEU A 80 -12.54 -23.26 12.54
C LEU A 80 -13.99 -23.28 12.05
N SER A 81 -14.96 -23.38 12.95
CA SER A 81 -16.38 -23.33 12.61
C SER A 81 -16.91 -21.89 12.51
N SER A 82 -16.13 -20.89 12.89
CA SER A 82 -16.54 -19.50 12.88
C SER A 82 -16.48 -18.89 11.47
N GLU A 83 -17.47 -18.03 11.19
CA GLU A 83 -17.51 -17.25 9.95
C GLU A 83 -16.95 -15.84 10.14
N ASP A 84 -16.21 -15.59 11.23
CA ASP A 84 -15.66 -14.28 11.52
C ASP A 84 -14.74 -13.77 10.43
N MET A 85 -14.81 -12.47 10.18
CA MET A 85 -14.14 -11.85 9.06
C MET A 85 -12.66 -11.59 9.35
N VAL A 86 -11.82 -12.34 8.68
CA VAL A 86 -10.37 -12.14 8.68
C VAL A 86 -9.94 -11.90 7.24
N ALA A 87 -9.32 -10.78 6.98
CA ALA A 87 -8.79 -10.46 5.67
C ALA A 87 -7.31 -10.82 5.60
N THR A 88 -6.88 -11.29 4.44
CA THR A 88 -5.45 -11.44 4.15
C THR A 88 -5.00 -10.28 3.28
N TRP A 89 -3.87 -9.71 3.62
CA TRP A 89 -3.25 -8.64 2.84
C TRP A 89 -1.99 -9.20 2.15
N PRO A 90 -1.75 -8.88 0.88
CA PRO A 90 -2.57 -8.03 0.01
C PRO A 90 -3.91 -8.69 -0.35
N SER A 91 -4.92 -7.84 -0.60
CA SER A 91 -6.28 -8.31 -0.83
C SER A 91 -6.47 -9.11 -2.10
N ASP A 92 -5.55 -9.01 -3.03
CA ASP A 92 -5.61 -9.65 -4.33
C ASP A 92 -4.81 -10.95 -4.42
N THR A 93 -4.55 -11.60 -3.29
CA THR A 93 -3.76 -12.85 -3.24
C THR A 93 -4.38 -13.98 -4.06
N LYS A 94 -5.68 -13.95 -4.30
CA LYS A 94 -6.35 -14.96 -5.13
C LYS A 94 -6.18 -14.73 -6.63
N GLU A 95 -5.69 -13.57 -7.03
CA GLU A 95 -5.48 -13.27 -8.43
C GLU A 95 -4.14 -13.83 -8.90
N GLY A 96 -4.10 -14.27 -10.14
CA GLY A 96 -2.90 -14.90 -10.69
C GLY A 96 -1.68 -14.00 -10.69
N TRP A 97 -1.88 -12.67 -10.81
CA TRP A 97 -0.76 -11.76 -10.86
C TRP A 97 0.03 -11.75 -9.55
N TRP A 98 -0.62 -11.94 -8.39
CA TRP A 98 0.09 -11.97 -7.11
C TRP A 98 1.00 -13.18 -7.01
N ARG A 99 0.54 -14.34 -7.47
CA ARG A 99 1.39 -15.53 -7.54
C ARG A 99 2.57 -15.31 -8.47
N TYR A 100 2.34 -14.66 -9.60
CA TYR A 100 3.40 -14.25 -10.50
C TYR A 100 4.40 -13.33 -9.79
N ARG A 101 3.89 -12.36 -9.03
CA ARG A 101 4.73 -11.40 -8.29
C ARG A 101 5.61 -12.08 -7.24
N LEU A 102 5.14 -13.17 -6.65
CA LEU A 102 5.87 -13.91 -5.62
C LEU A 102 7.00 -14.79 -6.16
N LYS A 103 7.05 -15.05 -7.46
CA LYS A 103 8.08 -15.91 -8.02
C LYS A 103 9.49 -15.43 -7.66
N GLY A 104 10.31 -16.33 -7.18
CA GLY A 104 11.67 -16.00 -6.77
C GLY A 104 11.80 -15.31 -5.43
N SER A 105 10.69 -15.05 -4.74
CA SER A 105 10.72 -14.42 -3.43
C SER A 105 10.70 -15.45 -2.31
N THR A 106 11.05 -15.01 -1.09
CA THR A 106 10.95 -15.86 0.10
C THR A 106 9.51 -16.12 0.51
N LEU A 107 8.55 -15.40 -0.09
CA LEU A 107 7.13 -15.47 0.27
C LEU A 107 6.37 -16.58 -0.44
N LEU A 108 6.91 -17.13 -1.52
CA LEU A 108 6.17 -18.05 -2.39
C LEU A 108 5.64 -19.29 -1.65
N GLY A 109 6.38 -19.79 -0.69
CA GLY A 109 5.98 -20.96 0.10
C GLY A 109 4.90 -20.69 1.14
N HIS A 110 4.47 -19.46 1.28
CA HIS A 110 3.54 -19.02 2.32
C HIS A 110 2.30 -18.32 1.76
N ASP A 111 1.89 -18.64 0.55
CA ASP A 111 0.75 -17.99 -0.09
C ASP A 111 -0.52 -18.23 0.76
N PRO A 112 -1.14 -17.17 1.33
CA PRO A 112 -2.31 -17.33 2.19
C PRO A 112 -3.55 -17.82 1.45
N ALA A 113 -3.54 -17.81 0.12
CA ALA A 113 -4.63 -18.33 -0.69
C ALA A 113 -4.58 -19.84 -0.85
N ASP A 114 -3.45 -20.49 -0.49
CA ASP A 114 -3.34 -21.94 -0.58
C ASP A 114 -4.17 -22.62 0.54
N PRO A 115 -4.89 -23.68 0.20
CA PRO A 115 -5.65 -24.41 1.23
C PRO A 115 -4.72 -25.08 2.22
N LEU A 116 -5.22 -25.28 3.43
CA LEU A 116 -4.47 -26.01 4.45
C LEU A 116 -4.25 -27.45 3.98
N LYS A 117 -3.00 -27.87 3.96
CA LYS A 117 -2.61 -29.20 3.50
C LYS A 117 -2.54 -30.24 4.63
N THR A 118 -2.48 -29.77 5.87
CA THR A 118 -2.37 -30.62 7.04
C THR A 118 -3.43 -30.22 8.06
N PRO A 119 -3.88 -31.17 8.91
CA PRO A 119 -4.79 -30.83 10.00
C PRO A 119 -4.17 -29.79 10.92
N VAL A 120 -5.02 -28.93 11.50
CA VAL A 120 -4.58 -27.90 12.42
C VAL A 120 -4.25 -28.56 13.77
N ASP A 121 -3.03 -28.30 14.27
CA ASP A 121 -2.55 -28.85 15.53
C ASP A 121 -2.52 -27.73 16.59
N ALA A 122 -3.33 -27.86 17.61
CA ALA A 122 -3.43 -26.86 18.70
C ALA A 122 -2.09 -26.63 19.40
N ALA A 123 -1.29 -27.67 19.59
CA ALA A 123 0.02 -27.54 20.24
C ALA A 123 0.99 -26.69 19.41
N LYS A 124 0.97 -26.86 18.10
CA LYS A 124 1.79 -26.04 17.20
C LYS A 124 1.34 -24.59 17.18
N ILE A 125 0.04 -24.34 17.19
CA ILE A 125 -0.52 -22.98 17.27
C ILE A 125 -0.13 -22.34 18.59
N GLN A 126 -0.22 -23.06 19.69
CA GLN A 126 0.19 -22.55 21.00
C GLN A 126 1.66 -22.18 21.03
N SER A 127 2.53 -23.02 20.48
CA SER A 127 3.96 -22.74 20.39
C SER A 127 4.27 -21.51 19.54
N PHE A 128 3.57 -21.38 18.41
CA PHE A 128 3.69 -20.21 17.53
C PHE A 128 3.24 -18.94 18.27
N TYR A 129 2.12 -19.00 18.95
CA TYR A 129 1.58 -17.89 19.70
C TYR A 129 2.56 -17.41 20.79
N GLN A 130 3.08 -18.32 21.57
CA GLN A 130 4.05 -18.02 22.63
C GLN A 130 5.35 -17.45 22.08
N LYS A 131 5.80 -17.92 20.92
CA LYS A 131 7.05 -17.49 20.32
C LYS A 131 6.94 -16.08 19.71
N TRP A 132 5.84 -15.78 19.05
CA TRP A 132 5.74 -14.58 18.22
C TRP A 132 4.85 -13.48 18.79
N TYR A 133 3.88 -13.81 19.63
CA TYR A 133 3.02 -12.81 20.28
C TYR A 133 3.67 -12.36 21.59
N THR A 134 4.66 -11.50 21.50
CA THR A 134 5.40 -10.98 22.64
C THR A 134 5.31 -9.45 22.67
N PRO A 135 5.25 -8.84 23.87
CA PRO A 135 5.02 -7.38 23.99
C PRO A 135 6.05 -6.53 23.24
N ASP A 136 7.30 -6.98 23.18
CA ASP A 136 8.37 -6.25 22.49
C ASP A 136 8.18 -6.16 20.96
N ALA A 137 7.29 -6.98 20.41
CA ALA A 137 7.00 -7.00 18.99
C ALA A 137 5.64 -6.39 18.65
N MET A 138 4.99 -5.75 19.61
CA MET A 138 3.64 -5.19 19.44
C MET A 138 3.65 -3.67 19.46
N THR A 139 2.75 -3.10 18.70
CA THR A 139 2.47 -1.67 18.70
C THR A 139 0.98 -1.47 18.91
N LEU A 140 0.63 -0.66 19.91
CA LEU A 140 -0.76 -0.28 20.17
C LEU A 140 -0.97 1.14 19.69
N ILE A 141 -1.98 1.35 18.86
CA ILE A 141 -2.31 2.67 18.32
C ILE A 141 -3.73 3.02 18.78
N ILE A 142 -3.85 4.13 19.46
CA ILE A 142 -5.16 4.66 19.93
C ILE A 142 -5.32 6.05 19.35
N VAL A 143 -6.43 6.26 18.66
CA VAL A 143 -6.74 7.56 18.07
C VAL A 143 -8.16 7.94 18.49
N GLY A 144 -8.32 9.17 18.93
CA GLY A 144 -9.63 9.69 19.31
C GLY A 144 -9.52 10.86 20.27
N ASN A 145 -10.67 11.36 20.68
CA ASN A 145 -10.75 12.42 21.68
C ASN A 145 -10.67 11.77 23.07
N VAL A 146 -9.44 11.50 23.51
CA VAL A 146 -9.18 10.82 24.78
C VAL A 146 -8.17 11.60 25.60
N ASP A 147 -8.23 11.47 26.92
CA ASP A 147 -7.23 12.04 27.81
C ASP A 147 -6.00 11.13 27.78
N ALA A 148 -4.90 11.65 27.25
CA ALA A 148 -3.66 10.87 27.07
C ALA A 148 -3.14 10.30 28.40
N ARG A 149 -3.26 11.03 29.48
CA ARG A 149 -2.80 10.56 30.80
C ARG A 149 -3.64 9.38 31.32
N SER A 150 -4.95 9.51 31.23
CA SER A 150 -5.87 8.45 31.64
C SER A 150 -5.68 7.19 30.79
N VAL A 151 -5.50 7.37 29.47
CA VAL A 151 -5.26 6.25 28.56
C VAL A 151 -3.94 5.56 28.89
N ALA A 152 -2.89 6.33 29.15
CA ALA A 152 -1.57 5.75 29.52
C ALA A 152 -1.68 4.91 30.80
N GLU A 153 -2.41 5.36 31.78
CA GLU A 153 -2.66 4.60 33.01
C GLU A 153 -3.40 3.29 32.74
N GLN A 154 -4.42 3.34 31.90
CA GLN A 154 -5.18 2.15 31.52
C GLN A 154 -4.36 1.16 30.71
N ILE A 155 -3.50 1.63 29.83
CA ILE A 155 -2.58 0.78 29.08
C ILE A 155 -1.63 0.06 30.04
N ASN A 156 -1.06 0.78 31.00
CA ASN A 156 -0.18 0.17 31.99
C ASN A 156 -0.88 -0.90 32.82
N LYS A 157 -2.14 -0.70 33.16
CA LYS A 157 -2.91 -1.68 33.92
C LYS A 157 -3.29 -2.90 33.11
N THR A 158 -3.50 -2.75 31.79
CA THR A 158 -3.97 -3.84 30.94
C THR A 158 -2.83 -4.59 30.25
N PHE A 159 -1.86 -3.87 29.71
CA PHE A 159 -0.74 -4.46 28.96
C PHE A 159 0.53 -4.62 29.80
N GLY A 160 0.62 -3.92 30.93
CA GLY A 160 1.83 -3.93 31.74
C GLY A 160 2.16 -5.28 32.37
N GLU A 161 1.19 -6.18 32.47
CA GLU A 161 1.40 -7.53 33.00
C GLU A 161 1.81 -8.54 31.94
N LEU A 162 1.80 -8.16 30.66
CA LEU A 162 2.21 -9.05 29.59
C LEU A 162 3.72 -9.27 29.66
N LYS A 163 4.13 -10.51 29.51
CA LYS A 163 5.52 -10.93 29.64
C LYS A 163 5.98 -11.63 28.38
N GLY A 164 7.27 -11.67 28.21
CA GLY A 164 7.91 -12.37 27.11
C GLY A 164 8.72 -11.44 26.23
N LYS A 165 9.73 -12.01 25.60
CA LYS A 165 10.56 -11.34 24.62
C LYS A 165 10.79 -12.31 23.47
N ARG A 166 10.94 -11.76 22.27
CA ARG A 166 11.39 -12.60 21.17
C ARG A 166 12.83 -13.02 21.38
N GLU A 167 13.07 -14.30 21.35
CA GLU A 167 14.43 -14.85 21.46
C GLU A 167 15.21 -14.64 20.16
N THR A 168 14.50 -14.66 19.05
CA THR A 168 15.09 -14.45 17.72
C THR A 168 14.26 -13.46 16.94
N PRO A 169 14.87 -12.61 16.11
CA PRO A 169 14.12 -11.74 15.23
C PRO A 169 13.28 -12.54 14.24
N ALA A 170 12.12 -12.03 13.85
CA ALA A 170 11.36 -12.64 12.79
C ALA A 170 12.12 -12.53 11.47
N PRO A 171 12.02 -13.55 10.60
CA PRO A 171 12.57 -13.43 9.26
C PRO A 171 11.95 -12.25 8.52
N VAL A 172 12.76 -11.50 7.79
CA VAL A 172 12.28 -10.37 6.99
C VAL A 172 11.79 -10.90 5.65
N PRO A 173 10.50 -10.71 5.33
CA PRO A 173 10.00 -11.11 4.02
C PRO A 173 10.68 -10.30 2.93
N THR A 174 11.13 -10.96 1.87
CA THR A 174 11.76 -10.31 0.74
C THR A 174 10.98 -10.58 -0.54
N LEU A 175 10.69 -9.53 -1.28
CA LEU A 175 10.05 -9.60 -2.57
C LEU A 175 11.10 -9.41 -3.65
N SER A 176 11.13 -10.27 -4.65
CA SER A 176 12.09 -10.14 -5.75
C SER A 176 11.77 -8.91 -6.61
N PRO A 177 12.78 -8.29 -7.23
CA PRO A 177 12.51 -7.23 -8.20
C PRO A 177 11.60 -7.71 -9.33
N LEU A 178 10.77 -6.81 -9.85
CA LEU A 178 9.97 -7.11 -11.03
C LEU A 178 10.90 -7.36 -12.23
N ARG A 179 10.57 -8.35 -13.02
CA ARG A 179 11.29 -8.62 -14.26
C ARG A 179 10.73 -7.74 -15.37
N ALA A 180 11.61 -7.20 -16.18
CA ALA A 180 11.23 -6.41 -17.35
C ALA A 180 10.81 -7.33 -18.49
N GLU A 181 9.62 -7.89 -18.35
CA GLU A 181 9.07 -8.83 -19.35
C GLU A 181 7.59 -8.56 -19.57
N ALA A 182 7.05 -9.09 -20.64
CA ALA A 182 5.63 -8.96 -20.97
C ALA A 182 4.97 -10.33 -20.79
N VAL A 183 3.97 -10.40 -19.91
CA VAL A 183 3.25 -11.63 -19.61
C VAL A 183 1.76 -11.43 -19.60
N SER A 184 1.00 -12.46 -20.00
CA SER A 184 -0.45 -12.49 -19.89
C SER A 184 -0.86 -13.47 -18.80
N ILE A 185 -1.81 -13.06 -17.98
CA ILE A 185 -2.36 -13.85 -16.89
C ILE A 185 -3.88 -13.90 -17.05
N MET A 186 -4.42 -15.11 -17.16
CA MET A 186 -5.85 -15.32 -17.22
C MET A 186 -6.45 -15.29 -15.83
N THR A 187 -7.53 -14.52 -15.63
CA THR A 187 -8.13 -14.35 -14.31
C THR A 187 -9.62 -14.02 -14.43
N ASP A 188 -10.39 -14.39 -13.41
CA ASP A 188 -11.79 -13.99 -13.30
C ASP A 188 -11.95 -12.58 -12.73
N ALA A 189 -10.86 -11.95 -12.30
CA ALA A 189 -10.89 -10.66 -11.61
C ALA A 189 -11.19 -9.48 -12.55
N VAL A 190 -11.02 -9.64 -13.85
CA VAL A 190 -11.24 -8.58 -14.83
C VAL A 190 -12.33 -8.98 -15.83
N ARG A 191 -13.08 -8.00 -16.32
CA ARG A 191 -14.12 -8.20 -17.34
C ARG A 191 -13.64 -7.88 -18.74
N GLN A 192 -12.60 -7.09 -18.83
CA GLN A 192 -11.89 -6.77 -20.07
C GLN A 192 -10.41 -6.74 -19.78
N ASP A 193 -9.59 -6.70 -20.81
CA ASP A 193 -8.15 -6.68 -20.67
C ASP A 193 -7.69 -5.48 -19.86
N ARG A 194 -6.81 -5.71 -18.89
CA ARG A 194 -6.20 -4.66 -18.09
C ARG A 194 -4.69 -4.85 -18.13
N LEU A 195 -4.02 -3.94 -18.82
CA LEU A 195 -2.57 -3.95 -18.90
C LEU A 195 -1.99 -3.06 -17.81
N SER A 196 -1.06 -3.58 -17.04
CA SER A 196 -0.33 -2.82 -16.05
C SER A 196 1.10 -2.60 -16.53
N ILE A 197 1.47 -1.33 -16.69
CA ILE A 197 2.83 -0.91 -16.98
C ILE A 197 3.48 -0.66 -15.63
N MET A 198 4.37 -1.55 -15.20
CA MET A 198 4.88 -1.54 -13.82
C MET A 198 6.38 -1.34 -13.74
N TRP A 199 6.80 -0.63 -12.72
CA TRP A 199 8.21 -0.53 -12.32
C TRP A 199 8.33 -0.60 -10.82
N ASP A 200 9.46 -1.10 -10.32
CA ASP A 200 9.71 -1.13 -8.90
C ASP A 200 11.15 -0.79 -8.57
N THR A 201 11.35 -0.30 -7.36
CA THR A 201 12.65 0.06 -6.83
C THR A 201 12.75 -0.40 -5.38
N PRO A 202 13.96 -0.55 -4.83
CA PRO A 202 14.10 -0.79 -3.41
C PRO A 202 13.51 0.36 -2.59
N TRP A 203 12.79 0.02 -1.54
CA TRP A 203 12.28 1.01 -0.61
C TRP A 203 13.25 1.18 0.56
N GLN A 204 13.59 2.42 0.87
CA GLN A 204 14.41 2.76 2.02
C GLN A 204 13.53 3.41 3.09
N PRO A 205 13.68 3.03 4.37
CA PRO A 205 12.97 3.73 5.44
C PRO A 205 13.27 5.24 5.42
N ILE A 206 12.25 6.04 5.68
CA ILE A 206 12.36 7.50 5.68
C ILE A 206 12.44 7.98 7.13
N ARG A 207 13.60 8.48 7.54
CA ARG A 207 13.86 8.91 8.93
C ARG A 207 14.36 10.32 9.04
N GLU A 208 14.68 10.95 7.92
CA GLU A 208 15.25 12.29 7.87
C GLU A 208 14.47 13.17 6.91
N SER A 209 14.49 14.47 7.15
CA SER A 209 13.76 15.43 6.32
C SER A 209 14.24 15.42 4.87
N ALA A 210 15.52 15.26 4.61
CA ALA A 210 16.05 15.23 3.25
C ALA A 210 15.44 14.06 2.45
N ALA A 211 15.37 12.88 3.05
CA ALA A 211 14.75 11.71 2.42
C ALA A 211 13.25 11.93 2.20
N LEU A 212 12.57 12.56 3.15
CA LEU A 212 11.15 12.86 3.05
C LEU A 212 10.86 13.83 1.90
N LEU A 213 11.68 14.87 1.74
CA LEU A 213 11.53 15.83 0.64
C LEU A 213 11.76 15.16 -0.72
N ARG A 214 12.75 14.28 -0.82
CA ARG A 214 12.97 13.51 -2.06
C ARG A 214 11.78 12.61 -2.39
N TYR A 215 11.22 11.97 -1.38
CA TYR A 215 10.03 11.15 -1.55
C TYR A 215 8.85 11.99 -2.03
N TRP A 216 8.58 13.12 -1.39
CA TRP A 216 7.50 14.02 -1.79
C TRP A 216 7.67 14.52 -3.23
N ARG A 217 8.90 14.80 -3.64
CA ARG A 217 9.17 15.26 -5.01
C ARG A 217 8.87 14.16 -6.03
N ALA A 218 9.33 12.96 -5.77
CA ALA A 218 9.06 11.82 -6.65
C ALA A 218 7.56 11.51 -6.72
N ASP A 219 6.87 11.57 -5.58
CA ASP A 219 5.44 11.36 -5.50
C ASP A 219 4.66 12.40 -6.28
N LEU A 220 5.00 13.67 -6.11
CA LEU A 220 4.35 14.76 -6.82
C LEU A 220 4.62 14.68 -8.33
N ALA A 221 5.81 14.29 -8.71
CA ALA A 221 6.16 14.09 -10.12
C ALA A 221 5.25 13.02 -10.77
N ARG A 222 5.02 11.91 -10.08
CA ARG A 222 4.12 10.86 -10.57
C ARG A 222 2.67 11.33 -10.65
N GLU A 223 2.21 12.10 -9.67
CA GLU A 223 0.87 12.67 -9.70
C GLU A 223 0.70 13.61 -10.89
N ALA A 224 1.70 14.44 -11.14
CA ALA A 224 1.71 15.33 -12.29
C ALA A 224 1.67 14.56 -13.61
N LEU A 225 2.44 13.50 -13.71
CA LEU A 225 2.46 12.62 -14.88
C LEU A 225 1.09 12.00 -15.13
N PHE A 226 0.49 11.42 -14.11
CA PHE A 226 -0.82 10.78 -14.22
C PHE A 226 -1.89 11.76 -14.65
N TRP A 227 -1.91 12.93 -14.03
CA TRP A 227 -2.87 13.97 -14.38
C TRP A 227 -2.68 14.45 -15.84
N HIS A 228 -1.43 14.61 -16.26
CA HIS A 228 -1.12 14.99 -17.64
C HIS A 228 -1.65 13.96 -18.65
N ILE A 229 -1.39 12.68 -18.43
CA ILE A 229 -1.87 11.63 -19.32
C ILE A 229 -3.39 11.61 -19.36
N GLN A 230 -4.03 11.73 -18.20
CA GLN A 230 -5.48 11.76 -18.10
C GLN A 230 -6.07 12.91 -18.92
N GLN A 231 -5.49 14.10 -18.83
CA GLN A 231 -5.93 15.25 -19.59
C GLN A 231 -5.75 15.05 -21.10
N GLU A 232 -4.62 14.51 -21.52
CA GLU A 232 -4.37 14.26 -22.92
C GLU A 232 -5.34 13.23 -23.52
N LEU A 233 -5.67 12.19 -22.78
CA LEU A 233 -6.68 11.22 -23.21
C LEU A 233 -8.07 11.85 -23.31
N THR A 234 -8.41 12.74 -22.39
CA THR A 234 -9.69 13.46 -22.43
C THR A 234 -9.75 14.40 -23.62
N LYS A 235 -8.70 15.15 -23.90
CA LYS A 235 -8.63 16.05 -25.04
C LYS A 235 -8.80 15.32 -26.37
N ASN A 236 -8.26 14.11 -26.46
CA ASN A 236 -8.29 13.32 -27.66
C ASN A 236 -9.52 12.43 -27.80
N ASN A 237 -10.50 12.58 -26.89
CA ASN A 237 -11.72 11.75 -26.84
C ASN A 237 -11.44 10.26 -26.84
N ALA A 238 -10.42 9.83 -26.12
CA ALA A 238 -10.06 8.43 -26.04
C ALA A 238 -11.05 7.68 -25.16
N LYS A 239 -12.15 7.20 -25.79
CA LYS A 239 -13.27 6.61 -25.05
C LYS A 239 -13.07 5.14 -24.66
N ASP A 240 -12.16 4.46 -25.36
CA ASP A 240 -11.93 3.03 -25.12
C ASP A 240 -10.76 2.76 -24.18
N ILE A 241 -10.23 3.76 -23.52
CA ILE A 241 -9.12 3.60 -22.59
C ILE A 241 -9.60 3.98 -21.20
N GLY A 242 -9.60 3.00 -20.29
CA GLY A 242 -9.72 3.27 -18.86
C GLY A 242 -8.33 3.39 -18.28
N LEU A 243 -8.06 4.48 -17.57
CA LEU A 243 -6.74 4.72 -17.00
C LEU A 243 -6.81 4.69 -15.48
N GLY A 244 -5.91 3.95 -14.87
CA GLY A 244 -5.72 3.91 -13.43
C GLY A 244 -4.26 4.08 -13.07
N PHE A 245 -4.01 4.46 -11.83
CA PHE A 245 -2.66 4.65 -11.34
C PHE A 245 -2.57 4.14 -9.91
N ASP A 246 -1.52 3.38 -9.60
CA ASP A 246 -1.35 2.79 -8.30
C ASP A 246 0.14 2.75 -7.95
N CYS A 247 0.47 3.21 -6.74
CA CYS A 247 1.79 3.03 -6.17
C CYS A 247 1.65 2.49 -4.77
N ARG A 248 2.47 1.52 -4.41
CA ARG A 248 2.47 0.96 -3.06
C ARG A 248 3.84 0.41 -2.68
N VAL A 249 4.07 0.36 -1.38
CA VAL A 249 5.25 -0.27 -0.82
C VAL A 249 4.85 -1.66 -0.34
N LEU A 250 5.57 -2.68 -0.83
CA LEU A 250 5.34 -4.07 -0.49
C LEU A 250 6.67 -4.70 -0.13
N PHE A 251 6.81 -5.10 1.14
CA PHE A 251 8.00 -5.83 1.60
C PHE A 251 9.32 -5.20 1.16
N LEU A 252 9.48 -3.92 1.47
CA LEU A 252 10.65 -3.09 1.14
C LEU A 252 10.92 -2.93 -0.36
N ARG A 253 9.89 -3.14 -1.18
CA ARG A 253 9.89 -2.78 -2.59
C ARG A 253 8.82 -1.73 -2.85
N ALA A 254 9.17 -0.69 -3.53
CA ALA A 254 8.23 0.34 -3.96
C ALA A 254 7.84 0.08 -5.40
N GLN A 255 6.56 -0.14 -5.63
CA GLN A 255 6.03 -0.54 -6.92
C GLN A 255 4.99 0.45 -7.40
N CYS A 256 5.13 0.90 -8.64
CA CYS A 256 4.14 1.75 -9.28
C CYS A 256 3.62 1.09 -10.55
N ALA A 257 2.37 1.37 -10.88
CA ALA A 257 1.75 0.87 -12.09
C ALA A 257 0.86 1.93 -12.73
N ILE A 258 0.88 1.98 -14.05
CA ILE A 258 -0.13 2.65 -14.85
C ILE A 258 -0.99 1.54 -15.44
N ASN A 259 -2.27 1.51 -15.07
CA ASN A 259 -3.20 0.49 -15.53
C ASN A 259 -4.00 1.01 -16.71
N VAL A 260 -4.04 0.24 -17.78
CA VAL A 260 -4.77 0.58 -19.00
C VAL A 260 -5.82 -0.50 -19.25
N GLU A 261 -7.08 -0.13 -19.11
CA GLU A 261 -8.21 -1.01 -19.47
C GLU A 261 -8.62 -0.75 -20.92
N SER A 262 -8.79 -1.80 -21.68
CA SER A 262 -9.03 -1.69 -23.10
C SER A 262 -9.73 -2.90 -23.66
N PRO A 263 -10.59 -2.72 -24.69
CA PRO A 263 -11.03 -3.85 -25.49
C PRO A 263 -9.82 -4.57 -26.09
N ASN A 264 -9.90 -5.88 -26.19
CA ASN A 264 -8.78 -6.72 -26.64
C ASN A 264 -8.26 -6.32 -28.03
N ASP A 265 -9.18 -6.04 -28.96
CA ASP A 265 -8.81 -5.67 -30.33
C ASP A 265 -8.15 -4.29 -30.45
N LYS A 266 -8.25 -3.46 -29.40
CA LYS A 266 -7.67 -2.11 -29.37
C LYS A 266 -6.49 -2.01 -28.42
N LEU A 267 -6.13 -3.08 -27.76
CA LEU A 267 -5.15 -3.05 -26.68
C LEU A 267 -3.79 -2.53 -27.15
N ASN A 268 -3.32 -3.03 -28.29
CA ASN A 268 -2.01 -2.63 -28.81
C ASN A 268 -2.00 -1.14 -29.19
N ALA A 269 -3.04 -0.67 -29.85
CA ALA A 269 -3.17 0.74 -30.21
C ALA A 269 -3.29 1.64 -28.97
N ASN A 270 -4.04 1.20 -27.98
CA ASN A 270 -4.23 1.95 -26.74
C ASN A 270 -2.95 2.00 -25.90
N LEU A 271 -2.19 0.91 -25.86
CA LEU A 271 -0.85 0.93 -25.27
C LEU A 271 0.03 1.96 -25.97
N GLY A 272 0.00 1.98 -27.30
CA GLY A 272 0.76 2.95 -28.07
C GLY A 272 0.42 4.39 -27.72
N THR A 273 -0.87 4.68 -27.54
CA THR A 273 -1.31 6.03 -27.15
C THR A 273 -0.73 6.44 -25.81
N VAL A 274 -0.81 5.58 -24.81
CA VAL A 274 -0.27 5.86 -23.48
C VAL A 274 1.25 5.96 -23.52
N ALA A 275 1.90 5.03 -24.21
CA ALA A 275 3.36 5.01 -24.30
C ALA A 275 3.91 6.28 -24.96
N ARG A 276 3.25 6.79 -26.01
CA ARG A 276 3.67 8.03 -26.66
C ARG A 276 3.62 9.21 -25.71
N GLU A 277 2.60 9.29 -24.86
CA GLU A 277 2.53 10.36 -23.85
C GLU A 277 3.63 10.21 -22.80
N LEU A 278 3.94 8.99 -22.38
CA LEU A 278 5.04 8.74 -21.45
C LEU A 278 6.37 9.15 -22.05
N ALA A 279 6.62 8.81 -23.31
CA ALA A 279 7.84 9.17 -24.00
C ALA A 279 7.99 10.68 -24.17
N LYS A 280 6.89 11.39 -24.46
CA LYS A 280 6.92 12.86 -24.56
C LYS A 280 7.30 13.50 -23.23
N VAL A 281 6.72 13.05 -22.14
CA VAL A 281 7.03 13.61 -20.81
C VAL A 281 8.48 13.31 -20.45
N ARG A 282 8.95 12.09 -20.72
CA ARG A 282 10.36 11.74 -20.47
C ARG A 282 11.31 12.67 -21.23
N ASP A 283 11.03 12.91 -22.52
CA ASP A 283 11.95 13.62 -23.40
C ASP A 283 11.79 15.15 -23.37
N LYS A 284 10.56 15.63 -23.19
CA LYS A 284 10.27 17.06 -23.27
C LYS A 284 9.80 17.67 -21.95
N GLY A 285 9.47 16.85 -20.97
CA GLY A 285 8.98 17.31 -19.68
C GLY A 285 7.50 17.66 -19.67
N LEU A 286 7.03 18.06 -18.49
CA LEU A 286 5.66 18.51 -18.27
C LEU A 286 5.47 19.94 -18.75
N PRO A 287 4.28 20.28 -19.24
CA PRO A 287 3.96 21.68 -19.48
C PRO A 287 4.01 22.50 -18.20
N GLU A 288 4.64 23.67 -18.28
CA GLU A 288 4.79 24.52 -17.10
C GLU A 288 3.45 24.97 -16.52
N GLU A 289 2.46 25.18 -17.37
CA GLU A 289 1.11 25.54 -16.94
C GLU A 289 0.48 24.47 -16.06
N GLU A 290 0.65 23.20 -16.41
CA GLU A 290 0.14 22.08 -15.62
C GLU A 290 0.86 21.99 -14.28
N PHE A 291 2.17 22.20 -14.28
CA PHE A 291 2.95 22.27 -13.06
C PHE A 291 2.45 23.37 -12.12
N ASN A 292 2.25 24.57 -12.65
CA ASN A 292 1.77 25.69 -11.84
C ASN A 292 0.39 25.43 -11.26
N ALA A 293 -0.52 24.83 -12.04
CA ALA A 293 -1.84 24.46 -11.59
C ALA A 293 -1.79 23.42 -10.48
N LEU A 294 -0.91 22.43 -10.60
CA LEU A 294 -0.74 21.40 -9.59
C LEU A 294 -0.20 21.97 -8.27
N VAL A 295 0.81 22.82 -8.34
CA VAL A 295 1.37 23.47 -7.14
C VAL A 295 0.31 24.33 -6.45
N ALA A 296 -0.49 25.08 -7.22
CA ALA A 296 -1.59 25.87 -6.66
C ALA A 296 -2.61 24.99 -5.95
N GLN A 297 -2.97 23.85 -6.54
CA GLN A 297 -3.87 22.89 -5.94
C GLN A 297 -3.30 22.34 -4.63
N LYS A 298 -2.01 21.98 -4.60
CA LYS A 298 -1.36 21.46 -3.40
C LYS A 298 -1.28 22.49 -2.28
N ASN A 299 -1.09 23.75 -2.61
CA ASN A 299 -1.15 24.84 -1.62
C ASN A 299 -2.55 24.95 -1.00
N LEU A 300 -3.60 24.85 -1.82
CA LEU A 300 -4.98 24.87 -1.32
C LEU A 300 -5.28 23.66 -0.44
N GLU A 301 -4.82 22.49 -0.84
CA GLU A 301 -4.98 21.27 -0.04
C GLU A 301 -4.31 21.41 1.33
N LEU A 302 -3.11 21.98 1.37
CA LEU A 302 -2.38 22.20 2.61
C LEU A 302 -3.13 23.13 3.55
N GLN A 303 -3.69 24.23 3.00
CA GLN A 303 -4.50 25.18 3.77
C GLN A 303 -5.74 24.50 4.35
N LYS A 304 -6.43 23.69 3.54
CA LYS A 304 -7.63 22.97 3.99
C LYS A 304 -7.29 21.93 5.05
N LEU A 305 -6.19 21.23 4.90
CA LEU A 305 -5.76 20.23 5.86
C LEU A 305 -5.63 20.85 7.25
N PHE A 306 -5.04 22.04 7.34
CA PHE A 306 -4.90 22.70 8.62
C PHE A 306 -6.21 23.20 9.18
N ALA A 307 -7.08 23.76 8.34
CA ALA A 307 -8.38 24.24 8.77
C ALA A 307 -9.27 23.11 9.28
N THR A 308 -9.08 21.88 8.80
CA THR A 308 -9.94 20.75 9.11
C THR A 308 -9.27 19.66 9.96
N TYR A 309 -8.02 19.84 10.36
CA TYR A 309 -7.26 18.79 11.04
C TYR A 309 -7.97 18.24 12.27
N GLY A 310 -8.52 19.13 13.10
CA GLY A 310 -9.23 18.72 14.31
C GLY A 310 -10.58 18.03 14.07
N ARG A 311 -11.02 17.95 12.81
CA ARG A 311 -12.28 17.30 12.43
C ARG A 311 -12.04 16.05 11.60
N THR A 312 -10.79 15.61 11.45
CA THR A 312 -10.48 14.40 10.67
C THR A 312 -10.99 13.17 11.41
N ASP A 313 -11.67 12.28 10.69
CA ASP A 313 -12.21 11.05 11.27
C ASP A 313 -11.08 10.17 11.82
N THR A 314 -11.36 9.51 12.93
CA THR A 314 -10.37 8.66 13.62
C THR A 314 -9.90 7.50 12.77
N ASP A 315 -10.76 6.93 11.94
CA ASP A 315 -10.39 5.82 11.04
C ASP A 315 -9.39 6.27 9.97
N ILE A 316 -9.48 7.51 9.50
CA ILE A 316 -8.51 8.08 8.57
C ILE A 316 -7.16 8.27 9.26
N LEU A 317 -7.16 8.81 10.47
CA LEU A 317 -5.93 9.01 11.25
C LEU A 317 -5.23 7.70 11.57
N ILE A 318 -5.99 6.67 11.98
CA ILE A 318 -5.44 5.34 12.23
C ILE A 318 -4.83 4.77 10.96
N SER A 319 -5.51 4.86 9.84
CA SER A 319 -5.00 4.35 8.56
C SER A 319 -3.70 5.02 8.14
N GLN A 320 -3.59 6.33 8.35
CA GLN A 320 -2.36 7.07 8.08
C GLN A 320 -1.21 6.61 8.97
N ARG A 321 -1.48 6.43 10.27
CA ARG A 321 -0.47 5.95 11.21
C ARG A 321 0.02 4.55 10.88
N LEU A 322 -0.91 3.65 10.57
CA LEU A 322 -0.58 2.28 10.19
C LEU A 322 0.27 2.24 8.93
N ARG A 323 -0.08 3.06 7.94
CA ARG A 323 0.69 3.13 6.70
C ARG A 323 2.11 3.62 6.95
N SER A 324 2.27 4.67 7.75
CA SER A 324 3.58 5.19 8.11
C SER A 324 4.42 4.14 8.85
N LEU A 325 3.81 3.42 9.79
CA LEU A 325 4.47 2.36 10.53
C LEU A 325 4.90 1.21 9.60
N GLN A 326 3.99 0.74 8.77
CA GLN A 326 4.24 -0.37 7.85
C GLN A 326 5.32 -0.04 6.82
N ASN A 327 5.36 1.19 6.36
CA ASN A 327 6.32 1.64 5.35
C ASN A 327 7.58 2.24 5.95
N GLN A 328 7.68 2.26 7.28
CA GLN A 328 8.83 2.80 7.99
C GLN A 328 9.12 4.26 7.61
N VAL A 329 8.07 5.07 7.57
CA VAL A 329 8.16 6.50 7.33
C VAL A 329 8.04 7.22 8.67
N VAL A 330 8.95 8.15 8.93
CA VAL A 330 8.91 8.95 10.15
C VAL A 330 7.61 9.72 10.24
N ASP A 331 7.05 9.75 11.45
CA ASP A 331 5.84 10.45 11.73
C ASP A 331 6.19 11.82 12.31
N ILE A 332 5.61 12.87 11.76
CA ILE A 332 5.91 14.24 12.18
C ILE A 332 4.65 14.94 12.66
N ALA A 333 4.84 15.86 13.61
CA ALA A 333 3.72 16.63 14.16
C ALA A 333 3.06 17.49 13.08
N PRO A 334 1.74 17.75 13.18
CA PRO A 334 1.03 18.52 12.15
C PRO A 334 1.66 19.88 11.85
N GLU A 335 2.10 20.62 12.86
CA GLU A 335 2.73 21.93 12.69
C GLU A 335 4.06 21.82 11.95
N GLN A 336 4.84 20.80 12.27
CA GLN A 336 6.09 20.52 11.58
C GLN A 336 5.84 20.11 10.13
N TYR A 337 4.83 19.26 9.90
CA TYR A 337 4.40 18.89 8.56
C TYR A 337 4.03 20.13 7.74
N GLN A 338 3.26 21.05 8.31
CA GLN A 338 2.85 22.26 7.62
C GLN A 338 4.06 23.07 7.16
N ARG A 339 4.97 23.36 8.07
CA ARG A 339 6.15 24.17 7.74
C ARG A 339 7.00 23.49 6.66
N LEU A 340 7.25 22.22 6.83
CA LEU A 340 8.09 21.46 5.91
C LEU A 340 7.44 21.34 4.53
N ARG A 341 6.14 21.04 4.50
CA ARG A 341 5.39 20.93 3.26
C ARG A 341 5.28 22.25 2.53
N GLN A 342 5.04 23.34 3.25
CA GLN A 342 4.99 24.69 2.65
C GLN A 342 6.34 25.08 2.05
N SER A 343 7.42 24.84 2.78
CA SER A 343 8.77 25.08 2.28
C SER A 343 9.07 24.25 1.04
N PHE A 344 8.65 22.99 1.05
CA PHE A 344 8.77 22.11 -0.10
C PHE A 344 8.06 22.66 -1.33
N LEU A 345 6.78 23.03 -1.18
CA LEU A 345 5.99 23.58 -2.29
C LEU A 345 6.59 24.87 -2.84
N ASN A 346 7.09 25.73 -1.95
CA ASN A 346 7.69 27.00 -2.35
C ASN A 346 9.02 26.83 -3.12
N SER A 347 9.71 25.72 -2.92
CA SER A 347 11.01 25.46 -3.53
C SER A 347 10.94 24.68 -4.84
N LEU A 348 9.76 24.22 -5.24
CA LEU A 348 9.62 23.39 -6.42
C LEU A 348 9.77 24.17 -7.71
N SER A 349 10.36 23.52 -8.71
CA SER A 349 10.36 23.98 -10.10
C SER A 349 9.93 22.84 -10.99
N VAL A 350 9.45 23.15 -12.19
CA VAL A 350 9.06 22.14 -13.16
C VAL A 350 10.26 21.27 -13.57
N GLU A 351 11.45 21.86 -13.63
CA GLU A 351 12.68 21.14 -13.95
C GLU A 351 12.99 20.03 -12.94
N MET A 352 12.71 20.27 -11.67
CA MET A 352 12.93 19.26 -10.63
C MET A 352 12.03 18.04 -10.84
N LEU A 353 10.74 18.27 -11.14
CA LEU A 353 9.82 17.20 -11.44
C LEU A 353 10.17 16.48 -12.75
N ASN A 354 10.57 17.24 -13.75
CA ASN A 354 10.97 16.66 -15.03
C ASN A 354 12.19 15.77 -14.91
N GLN A 355 13.11 16.13 -14.04
CA GLN A 355 14.30 15.32 -13.78
C GLN A 355 13.92 13.98 -13.13
N ASP A 356 13.03 14.03 -12.14
CA ASP A 356 12.53 12.81 -11.50
C ASP A 356 11.77 11.92 -12.49
N LEU A 357 10.94 12.51 -13.35
CA LEU A 357 10.18 11.76 -14.34
C LEU A 357 11.07 11.13 -15.39
N ARG A 358 12.09 11.85 -15.84
CA ARG A 358 13.06 11.31 -16.80
C ARG A 358 13.73 10.06 -16.23
N GLN A 359 14.10 10.10 -14.96
CA GLN A 359 14.70 8.96 -14.29
C GLN A 359 13.72 7.80 -14.17
N GLN A 360 12.49 8.06 -13.71
CA GLN A 360 11.49 7.03 -13.53
C GLN A 360 11.08 6.38 -14.85
N LEU A 361 10.88 7.18 -15.89
CA LEU A 361 10.42 6.70 -17.19
C LEU A 361 11.54 6.09 -18.05
N SER A 362 12.76 6.15 -17.56
CA SER A 362 13.91 5.51 -18.21
C SER A 362 14.23 4.13 -17.64
N GLN A 363 13.46 3.68 -16.63
CA GLN A 363 13.63 2.36 -16.07
C GLN A 363 13.02 1.30 -16.99
N ASP A 364 13.54 0.08 -16.89
CA ASP A 364 12.91 -1.06 -17.53
C ASP A 364 11.58 -1.35 -16.85
N MET A 365 10.55 -1.59 -17.63
CA MET A 365 9.22 -1.79 -17.10
C MET A 365 8.67 -3.16 -17.46
N ALA A 366 7.89 -3.73 -16.55
CA ALA A 366 7.14 -4.95 -16.78
C ALA A 366 5.79 -4.60 -17.40
N LEU A 367 5.36 -5.41 -18.38
CA LEU A 367 4.04 -5.30 -18.97
C LEU A 367 3.24 -6.53 -18.54
N ILE A 368 2.30 -6.34 -17.62
CA ILE A 368 1.52 -7.43 -17.07
C ILE A 368 0.07 -7.25 -17.50
N LEU A 369 -0.39 -8.18 -18.34
CA LEU A 369 -1.74 -8.16 -18.86
C LEU A 369 -2.62 -9.15 -18.11
N LEU A 370 -3.68 -8.65 -17.48
CA LEU A 370 -4.74 -9.49 -16.94
C LEU A 370 -5.83 -9.63 -17.99
N GLN A 371 -6.16 -10.87 -18.36
CA GLN A 371 -7.19 -11.16 -19.33
C GLN A 371 -8.31 -11.99 -18.72
N PRO A 372 -9.57 -11.75 -19.13
CA PRO A 372 -10.66 -12.61 -18.71
C PRO A 372 -10.44 -14.07 -19.14
N LYS A 373 -10.77 -15.00 -18.25
CA LYS A 373 -10.70 -16.42 -18.61
C LYS A 373 -11.63 -16.71 -19.78
N GLY A 374 -11.16 -17.57 -20.68
CA GLY A 374 -11.92 -17.92 -21.87
C GLY A 374 -11.55 -17.13 -23.11
N GLU A 375 -10.82 -16.04 -22.97
CA GLU A 375 -10.26 -15.33 -24.10
C GLU A 375 -8.99 -16.01 -24.61
N PRO A 376 -8.69 -15.92 -25.92
CA PRO A 376 -7.37 -16.33 -26.41
C PRO A 376 -6.28 -15.50 -25.78
N GLU A 377 -5.16 -16.13 -25.47
CA GLU A 377 -4.01 -15.42 -24.93
C GLU A 377 -3.51 -14.38 -25.95
N PHE A 378 -3.33 -13.14 -25.48
CA PHE A 378 -2.83 -12.06 -26.30
C PHE A 378 -1.37 -12.30 -26.69
N ASN A 379 -0.99 -11.88 -27.89
CA ASN A 379 0.39 -11.98 -28.34
C ASN A 379 1.23 -10.92 -27.63
N MET A 380 1.86 -11.30 -26.52
CA MET A 380 2.64 -10.38 -25.70
C MET A 380 3.91 -9.89 -26.40
N LYS A 381 4.40 -10.60 -27.41
CA LYS A 381 5.52 -10.12 -28.22
C LYS A 381 5.16 -8.88 -29.01
N ASP A 382 3.93 -8.79 -29.49
CA ASP A 382 3.44 -7.61 -30.22
C ASP A 382 3.31 -6.41 -29.26
N LEU A 383 2.81 -6.62 -28.05
CA LEU A 383 2.75 -5.56 -27.04
C LEU A 383 4.15 -5.08 -26.68
N GLN A 384 5.07 -5.99 -26.45
CA GLN A 384 6.45 -5.65 -26.10
C GLN A 384 7.12 -4.87 -27.25
N ALA A 385 6.89 -5.28 -28.50
CA ALA A 385 7.45 -4.57 -29.64
C ALA A 385 6.92 -3.15 -29.78
N THR A 386 5.61 -2.97 -29.55
CA THR A 386 5.00 -1.63 -29.57
C THR A 386 5.61 -0.75 -28.48
N TRP A 387 5.70 -1.28 -27.26
CA TRP A 387 6.30 -0.57 -26.15
C TRP A 387 7.75 -0.17 -26.43
N ASP A 388 8.57 -1.15 -26.84
CA ASP A 388 9.99 -0.93 -27.08
C ASP A 388 10.23 0.10 -28.20
N SER A 389 9.44 0.03 -29.25
CA SER A 389 9.59 0.96 -30.37
C SER A 389 9.28 2.41 -29.98
N ILE A 390 8.26 2.62 -29.14
CA ILE A 390 7.86 3.96 -28.72
C ILE A 390 8.76 4.49 -27.61
N MET A 391 9.14 3.64 -26.67
CA MET A 391 9.94 4.03 -25.51
C MET A 391 11.45 4.00 -25.79
N ALA A 392 11.87 3.61 -26.98
CA ALA A 392 13.29 3.65 -27.33
C ALA A 392 13.85 5.07 -27.12
N PRO A 393 15.07 5.19 -26.60
CA PRO A 393 15.69 6.50 -26.44
C PRO A 393 15.77 7.22 -27.79
N VAL A 394 15.58 8.52 -27.76
CA VAL A 394 15.76 9.36 -28.93
C VAL A 394 17.22 9.23 -29.37
N THR A 395 17.40 8.99 -30.66
CA THR A 395 18.68 8.65 -31.05
C THR A 395 19.62 9.72 -30.97
N ALA A 396 20.43 9.29 -31.08
CA ALA A 396 21.41 9.63 -30.85
C ALA A 396 22.05 10.78 -31.07
N ALA A 397 22.02 11.06 -32.04
CA ALA A 397 22.75 12.16 -32.33
C ALA A 397 22.66 13.08 -31.24
N ALA A 398 21.60 13.10 -30.81
CA ALA A 398 21.38 14.12 -29.97
C ALA A 398 21.96 13.90 -28.69
N THR A 399 22.26 12.88 -28.47
CA THR A 399 22.47 12.72 -27.23
C THR A 399 23.72 12.96 -26.80
N SER A 400 24.37 13.03 -27.58
CA SER A 400 25.62 13.11 -27.19
C SER A 400 25.88 13.93 -26.12
N VAL A 401 25.31 14.60 -25.85
CA VAL A 401 25.75 15.43 -25.11
C VAL A 401 25.51 15.42 -23.85
N GLU A 402 25.13 15.55 -23.48
CA GLU A 402 24.89 15.72 -22.33
C GLU A 402 24.95 14.98 -21.46
N THR A 403 25.14 14.76 -21.16
CA THR A 403 25.21 13.90 -20.49
C THR A 403 25.59 14.01 -19.26
N ASP A 404 25.89 14.31 -18.86
CA ASP A 404 26.27 14.34 -17.79
C ASP A 404 25.75 14.37 -16.78
N GLU A 405 25.33 14.71 -16.51
CA GLU A 405 24.86 14.90 -15.61
C GLU A 405 24.54 14.21 -14.72
N SER A 406 24.64 13.88 -14.35
CA SER A 406 24.46 13.18 -13.61
C SER A 406 24.01 13.34 -12.49
N HIS A 407 23.54 13.32 -12.02
CA HIS A 407 23.00 13.45 -11.05
C HIS A 407 22.62 12.71 -10.20
N PRO A 408 22.56 12.79 -9.79
CA PRO A 408 22.56 12.29 -8.80
C PRO A 408 21.74 11.61 -8.16
N GLU A 409 21.44 11.60 -7.45
CA GLU A 409 20.87 11.07 -6.71
C GLU A 409 19.73 10.78 -6.73
N VAL A 410 19.26 10.45 -6.81
CA VAL A 410 18.26 10.11 -6.97
C VAL A 410 17.56 9.37 -6.28
N THR A 411 16.92 9.31 -5.94
CA THR A 411 16.24 8.69 -5.18
C THR A 411 15.21 8.13 -5.51
N ASP A 412 14.90 7.44 -5.62
CA ASP A 412 14.01 6.57 -5.86
C ASP A 412 13.05 6.24 -4.94
N ILE A 413 12.63 6.99 -4.07
CA ILE A 413 11.62 6.67 -3.09
C ILE A 413 10.28 6.97 -3.66
N PRO A 414 9.46 5.98 -3.94
CA PRO A 414 8.15 6.21 -4.50
C PRO A 414 7.14 6.59 -3.43
N PRO A 415 5.94 6.95 -3.81
CA PRO A 415 4.93 7.39 -2.89
C PRO A 415 4.39 6.25 -2.08
N VAL A 416 3.91 6.60 -0.92
CA VAL A 416 3.18 5.71 -0.06
C VAL A 416 1.74 6.14 -0.13
N GLN A 417 0.84 5.21 -0.31
CA GLN A 417 -0.58 5.50 -0.36
C GLN A 417 -1.34 4.99 0.82
#